data_44029123894f9e13f153b71d1ede4d6a
#
_entry.id   44029123894f9e13f153b71d1ede4d6a
#
_cell.length_a   1.000
_cell.length_b   1.000
_cell.length_c   1.000
_cell.angle_alpha   90.00
_cell.angle_beta   90.00
_cell.angle_gamma   90.00
#
_symmetry.space_group_name_H-M   'P 1'
#
loop_
_entity.id
_entity.type
_entity.pdbx_description
1 polymer ?
#
loop_
_entity_poly.entity_id
_entity_poly.type
_entity_poly.pdbx_seq_one_letter_code
_entity_poly.pdbx_strand_id
1 'polypeptide(L)'
;PTAPASAPALATAPVLATAPLAAPTAVRAGPQSVVRVRTQLLDRLVNDAGEVMITRSRLDARVGQLRNLLGELSGNLERLRYQLRDMEVQAESQMQSRQQLTKDSGSDFDPLEFDRFTRVQELTRMLAESVNDVATVQRNLQREVNGAEDELLIQARLSRELQRDLLRTRMVEFDSIAERLYAVVRQAAKDTGKQVKLEVLGGTIEMDRGILERMTPAFEHLLRNCVAHGIESPEARTG
;
A
#
# COMPACT_ATOMS: atom_id res chain seq x y z
N PRO A 1 78.50 16.03 -60.59
CA PRO A 1 78.27 16.71 -59.35
C PRO A 1 76.87 16.47 -58.85
N THR A 2 76.77 15.49 -58.07
CA THR A 2 75.58 14.90 -57.52
C THR A 2 75.53 15.21 -56.04
N ALA A 3 74.44 15.83 -55.61
CA ALA A 3 74.15 16.03 -54.17
C ALA A 3 73.65 14.75 -53.54
N PRO A 4 73.95 14.50 -52.26
CA PRO A 4 73.43 13.35 -51.58
C PRO A 4 72.12 13.67 -50.86
N ALA A 5 71.27 12.65 -50.81
CA ALA A 5 69.95 12.62 -50.22
C ALA A 5 69.95 12.83 -48.68
N SER A 6 69.01 13.67 -48.27
CA SER A 6 68.72 13.95 -46.86
C SER A 6 67.86 12.84 -46.26
N ALA A 7 68.23 12.32 -45.12
CA ALA A 7 67.50 11.33 -44.32
C ALA A 7 66.27 11.99 -43.62
N PRO A 8 65.15 11.27 -43.36
CA PRO A 8 64.00 11.83 -42.72
C PRO A 8 64.16 11.93 -41.17
N ALA A 9 63.83 13.08 -40.67
CA ALA A 9 63.80 13.37 -39.22
C ALA A 9 62.71 12.57 -38.51
N LEU A 10 63.04 11.92 -37.40
CA LEU A 10 62.10 11.29 -36.47
C LEU A 10 61.17 12.37 -35.88
N ALA A 11 59.89 12.22 -36.08
CA ALA A 11 58.85 13.01 -35.44
C ALA A 11 58.75 12.64 -33.97
N THR A 12 59.04 13.57 -33.10
CA THR A 12 58.79 13.51 -31.67
C THR A 12 57.28 13.55 -31.41
N ALA A 13 56.75 12.52 -30.79
CA ALA A 13 55.35 12.46 -30.34
C ALA A 13 55.07 13.52 -29.23
N PRO A 14 53.91 14.18 -29.25
CA PRO A 14 53.56 15.13 -28.19
C PRO A 14 53.28 14.41 -26.87
N VAL A 15 53.95 14.86 -25.80
CA VAL A 15 53.70 14.45 -24.41
C VAL A 15 52.27 14.91 -24.07
N LEU A 16 51.36 13.95 -23.80
CA LEU A 16 50.04 14.24 -23.23
C LEU A 16 50.26 14.83 -21.83
N ALA A 17 49.96 16.11 -21.72
CA ALA A 17 49.81 16.76 -20.43
C ALA A 17 48.61 16.15 -19.68
N THR A 18 48.90 15.45 -18.57
CA THR A 18 47.88 15.01 -17.62
C THR A 18 47.23 16.23 -16.98
N ALA A 19 45.97 16.49 -17.39
CA ALA A 19 45.11 17.46 -16.71
C ALA A 19 44.88 16.99 -15.26
N PRO A 20 44.94 17.87 -14.25
CA PRO A 20 44.62 17.49 -12.89
C PRO A 20 43.15 17.06 -12.81
N LEU A 21 42.89 15.85 -12.25
CA LEU A 21 41.53 15.42 -11.90
C LEU A 21 40.89 16.53 -11.03
N ALA A 22 39.87 17.17 -11.58
CA ALA A 22 39.02 18.05 -10.79
C ALA A 22 38.41 17.23 -9.63
N ALA A 23 38.71 17.62 -8.41
CA ALA A 23 38.05 17.08 -7.23
C ALA A 23 36.54 17.19 -7.39
N PRO A 24 35.76 16.16 -6.95
CA PRO A 24 34.31 16.24 -7.02
C PRO A 24 33.86 17.48 -6.26
N THR A 25 33.31 18.45 -6.99
CA THR A 25 32.63 19.61 -6.39
C THR A 25 31.54 19.06 -5.48
N ALA A 26 31.75 19.20 -4.17
CA ALA A 26 30.72 18.92 -3.18
C ALA A 26 29.48 19.72 -3.60
N VAL A 27 28.43 19.01 -3.95
CA VAL A 27 27.11 19.57 -4.21
C VAL A 27 26.73 20.29 -2.92
N ARG A 28 26.85 21.62 -2.92
CA ARG A 28 26.34 22.45 -1.83
C ARG A 28 24.86 22.14 -1.72
N ALA A 29 24.46 21.42 -0.67
CA ALA A 29 23.06 21.28 -0.27
C ALA A 29 22.53 22.72 -0.16
N GLY A 30 21.62 23.07 -1.07
CA GLY A 30 20.95 24.37 -1.00
C GLY A 30 20.27 24.51 0.35
N PRO A 31 19.95 25.74 0.81
CA PRO A 31 19.30 25.95 2.09
C PRO A 31 18.03 25.11 2.12
N GLN A 32 18.00 24.10 3.00
CA GLN A 32 16.81 23.31 3.25
C GLN A 32 15.75 24.29 3.75
N SER A 33 14.72 24.53 2.96
CA SER A 33 13.62 25.40 3.36
C SER A 33 12.88 24.71 4.52
N VAL A 34 13.12 25.16 5.72
CA VAL A 34 12.43 24.67 6.91
C VAL A 34 11.03 25.26 6.95
N VAL A 35 10.03 24.41 6.79
CA VAL A 35 8.62 24.81 6.93
C VAL A 35 8.18 24.51 8.37
N ARG A 36 7.70 25.55 9.08
CA ARG A 36 7.12 25.38 10.41
C ARG A 36 5.68 24.86 10.30
N VAL A 37 5.46 23.64 10.70
CA VAL A 37 4.13 23.03 10.77
C VAL A 37 3.66 22.99 12.23
N ARG A 38 2.38 23.31 12.47
CA ARG A 38 1.79 23.19 13.80
C ARG A 38 1.66 21.72 14.20
N THR A 39 2.12 21.34 15.37
CA THR A 39 2.08 19.97 15.88
C THR A 39 0.65 19.40 15.89
N GLN A 40 -0.33 20.21 16.28
CA GLN A 40 -1.76 19.84 16.26
C GLN A 40 -2.26 19.47 14.85
N LEU A 41 -1.73 20.09 13.80
CA LEU A 41 -2.08 19.75 12.44
C LEU A 41 -1.52 18.39 12.05
N LEU A 42 -0.27 18.09 12.42
CA LEU A 42 0.36 16.79 12.19
C LEU A 42 -0.40 15.67 12.95
N ASP A 43 -0.77 15.92 14.20
CA ASP A 43 -1.55 14.96 14.99
C ASP A 43 -2.90 14.64 14.33
N ARG A 44 -3.58 15.67 13.81
CA ARG A 44 -4.83 15.48 13.06
C ARG A 44 -4.59 14.66 11.80
N LEU A 45 -3.59 15.01 10.99
CA LEU A 45 -3.28 14.29 9.75
C LEU A 45 -2.93 12.81 9.99
N VAL A 46 -2.22 12.50 11.08
CA VAL A 46 -1.92 11.11 11.46
C VAL A 46 -3.21 10.36 11.83
N ASN A 47 -4.11 11.00 12.58
CA ASN A 47 -5.40 10.41 12.93
C ASN A 47 -6.28 10.21 11.69
N ASP A 48 -6.36 11.22 10.81
CA ASP A 48 -7.13 11.14 9.55
C ASP A 48 -6.58 10.01 8.65
N ALA A 49 -5.25 9.85 8.56
CA ALA A 49 -4.62 8.74 7.86
C ALA A 49 -5.01 7.38 8.47
N GLY A 50 -5.13 7.30 9.79
CA GLY A 50 -5.64 6.12 10.49
C GLY A 50 -7.10 5.80 10.15
N GLU A 51 -7.96 6.81 10.10
CA GLU A 51 -9.38 6.65 9.70
C GLU A 51 -9.52 6.20 8.24
N VAL A 52 -8.69 6.74 7.34
CA VAL A 52 -8.64 6.29 5.94
C VAL A 52 -8.29 4.80 5.86
N MET A 53 -7.33 4.31 6.66
CA MET A 53 -6.98 2.89 6.70
C MET A 53 -8.14 2.01 7.18
N ILE A 54 -8.87 2.45 8.21
CA ILE A 54 -10.04 1.72 8.72
C ILE A 54 -11.15 1.67 7.66
N THR A 55 -11.44 2.81 7.05
CA THR A 55 -12.47 2.90 5.99
C THR A 55 -12.11 2.02 4.80
N ARG A 56 -10.86 2.02 4.39
CA ARG A 56 -10.34 1.15 3.34
C ARG A 56 -10.52 -0.33 3.68
N SER A 57 -10.18 -0.74 4.91
CA SER A 57 -10.35 -2.14 5.34
C SER A 57 -11.82 -2.58 5.28
N ARG A 58 -12.76 -1.66 5.56
CA ARG A 58 -14.20 -1.93 5.40
C ARG A 58 -14.59 -2.06 3.93
N LEU A 59 -14.01 -1.25 3.04
CA LEU A 59 -14.24 -1.36 1.60
C LEU A 59 -13.71 -2.68 1.05
N ASP A 60 -12.52 -3.09 1.45
CA ASP A 60 -11.90 -4.35 1.08
C ASP A 60 -12.79 -5.55 1.45
N ALA A 61 -13.32 -5.56 2.69
CA ALA A 61 -14.27 -6.58 3.13
C ALA A 61 -15.57 -6.58 2.30
N ARG A 62 -16.09 -5.40 1.90
CA ARG A 62 -17.30 -5.29 1.07
C ARG A 62 -17.06 -5.79 -0.36
N VAL A 63 -15.91 -5.46 -0.94
CA VAL A 63 -15.53 -5.94 -2.27
C VAL A 63 -15.37 -7.47 -2.26
N GLY A 64 -14.77 -8.04 -1.22
CA GLY A 64 -14.72 -9.48 -1.01
C GLY A 64 -16.11 -10.13 -0.92
N GLN A 65 -17.08 -9.49 -0.25
CA GLN A 65 -18.46 -9.96 -0.21
C GLN A 65 -19.12 -9.91 -1.60
N LEU A 66 -18.91 -8.83 -2.36
CA LEU A 66 -19.42 -8.73 -3.74
C LEU A 66 -18.87 -9.83 -4.63
N ARG A 67 -17.60 -10.15 -4.51
CA ARG A 67 -16.97 -11.26 -5.23
C ARG A 67 -17.63 -12.60 -4.92
N ASN A 68 -17.93 -12.87 -3.65
CA ASN A 68 -18.60 -14.09 -3.24
C ASN A 68 -20.03 -14.16 -3.83
N LEU A 69 -20.80 -13.06 -3.77
CA LEU A 69 -22.13 -12.98 -4.37
C LEU A 69 -22.13 -13.17 -5.88
N LEU A 70 -21.12 -12.65 -6.58
CA LEU A 70 -20.94 -12.89 -8.02
C LEU A 70 -20.60 -14.35 -8.32
N GLY A 71 -19.86 -15.04 -7.43
CA GLY A 71 -19.61 -16.46 -7.51
C GLY A 71 -20.91 -17.28 -7.36
N GLU A 72 -21.75 -16.94 -6.39
CA GLU A 72 -23.06 -17.57 -6.21
C GLU A 72 -24.01 -17.33 -7.42
N LEU A 73 -23.99 -16.10 -7.95
CA LEU A 73 -24.74 -15.76 -9.17
C LEU A 73 -24.30 -16.62 -10.36
N SER A 74 -22.97 -16.82 -10.51
CA SER A 74 -22.43 -17.70 -11.57
C SER A 74 -22.96 -19.12 -11.45
N GLY A 75 -22.94 -19.69 -10.24
CA GLY A 75 -23.49 -21.04 -10.00
C GLY A 75 -25.00 -21.13 -10.25
N ASN A 76 -25.74 -20.07 -9.94
CA ASN A 76 -27.18 -20.01 -10.22
C ASN A 76 -27.46 -19.95 -11.73
N LEU A 77 -26.67 -19.17 -12.48
CA LEU A 77 -26.79 -19.09 -13.93
C LEU A 77 -26.47 -20.42 -14.62
N GLU A 78 -25.45 -21.15 -14.13
CA GLU A 78 -25.16 -22.49 -14.65
C GLU A 78 -26.32 -23.45 -14.41
N ARG A 79 -26.91 -23.46 -13.20
CA ARG A 79 -28.08 -24.29 -12.91
C ARG A 79 -29.26 -23.94 -13.82
N LEU A 80 -29.52 -22.66 -14.04
CA LEU A 80 -30.58 -22.22 -14.95
C LEU A 80 -30.33 -22.71 -16.38
N ARG A 81 -29.11 -22.68 -16.87
CA ARG A 81 -28.74 -23.22 -18.18
C ARG A 81 -29.00 -24.71 -18.28
N TYR A 82 -28.65 -25.51 -17.26
CA TYR A 82 -28.93 -26.91 -17.22
C TYR A 82 -30.45 -27.18 -17.23
N GLN A 83 -31.21 -26.46 -16.41
CA GLN A 83 -32.67 -26.62 -16.36
C GLN A 83 -33.35 -26.23 -17.69
N LEU A 84 -32.91 -25.18 -18.37
CA LEU A 84 -33.39 -24.80 -19.68
C LEU A 84 -33.11 -25.89 -20.72
N ARG A 85 -31.90 -26.45 -20.70
CA ARG A 85 -31.51 -27.53 -21.61
C ARG A 85 -32.32 -28.79 -21.35
N ASP A 86 -32.57 -29.14 -20.09
CA ASP A 86 -33.41 -30.27 -19.73
C ASP A 86 -34.86 -30.05 -20.21
N MET A 87 -35.42 -28.84 -20.07
CA MET A 87 -36.73 -28.50 -20.60
C MET A 87 -36.76 -28.61 -22.13
N GLU A 88 -35.74 -28.18 -22.84
CA GLU A 88 -35.64 -28.28 -24.29
C GLU A 88 -35.66 -29.74 -24.73
N VAL A 89 -34.79 -30.57 -24.13
CA VAL A 89 -34.73 -32.02 -24.42
C VAL A 89 -36.04 -32.74 -24.09
N GLN A 90 -36.66 -32.38 -22.96
CA GLN A 90 -37.93 -32.98 -22.56
C GLN A 90 -39.07 -32.59 -23.51
N ALA A 91 -39.13 -31.30 -23.93
CA ALA A 91 -40.12 -30.86 -24.91
C ALA A 91 -39.93 -31.57 -26.25
N GLU A 92 -38.69 -31.71 -26.73
CA GLU A 92 -38.36 -32.39 -27.96
C GLU A 92 -38.72 -33.90 -27.90
N SER A 93 -38.39 -34.57 -26.80
CA SER A 93 -38.75 -35.98 -26.58
C SER A 93 -40.25 -36.20 -26.54
N GLN A 94 -41.01 -35.32 -25.88
CA GLN A 94 -42.49 -35.40 -25.87
C GLN A 94 -43.06 -35.20 -27.27
N MET A 95 -42.53 -34.28 -28.04
CA MET A 95 -42.95 -34.04 -29.42
C MET A 95 -42.71 -35.27 -30.30
N GLN A 96 -41.52 -35.87 -30.20
CA GLN A 96 -41.18 -37.08 -30.96
C GLN A 96 -42.08 -38.26 -30.60
N SER A 97 -42.32 -38.49 -29.29
CA SER A 97 -43.20 -39.55 -28.82
C SER A 97 -44.64 -39.41 -29.32
N ARG A 98 -45.18 -38.18 -29.32
CA ARG A 98 -46.53 -37.90 -29.85
C ARG A 98 -46.60 -38.03 -31.35
N GLN A 99 -45.60 -37.58 -32.10
CA GLN A 99 -45.54 -37.79 -33.57
C GLN A 99 -45.52 -39.28 -33.94
N GLN A 100 -44.88 -40.12 -33.15
CA GLN A 100 -44.89 -41.56 -33.35
C GLN A 100 -46.26 -42.17 -33.12
N LEU A 101 -46.93 -41.80 -31.99
CA LEU A 101 -48.28 -42.25 -31.67
C LEU A 101 -49.34 -41.83 -32.69
N THR A 102 -49.22 -40.65 -33.29
CA THR A 102 -50.15 -40.15 -34.32
C THR A 102 -49.92 -40.88 -35.65
N LYS A 103 -48.69 -41.26 -35.99
CA LYS A 103 -48.38 -42.07 -37.18
C LYS A 103 -48.98 -43.48 -37.06
N ASP A 104 -48.92 -44.06 -35.86
CA ASP A 104 -49.42 -45.43 -35.61
C ASP A 104 -50.96 -45.50 -35.50
N SER A 105 -51.64 -44.43 -35.05
CA SER A 105 -53.09 -44.42 -34.82
C SER A 105 -53.88 -43.84 -35.99
N GLY A 106 -53.28 -43.30 -37.05
CA GLY A 106 -53.96 -42.79 -38.23
C GLY A 106 -54.92 -41.60 -37.95
N SER A 107 -54.81 -41.00 -36.76
CA SER A 107 -55.62 -39.84 -36.36
C SER A 107 -54.88 -38.54 -36.71
N ASP A 108 -55.69 -37.56 -37.18
CA ASP A 108 -55.16 -36.22 -37.54
C ASP A 108 -54.56 -35.54 -36.31
N PHE A 109 -53.38 -34.92 -36.50
CA PHE A 109 -52.69 -34.21 -35.44
C PHE A 109 -53.41 -32.91 -35.04
N ASP A 110 -53.72 -32.69 -33.73
CA ASP A 110 -54.44 -31.52 -33.28
C ASP A 110 -53.58 -30.23 -33.46
N PRO A 111 -53.99 -29.27 -34.29
CA PRO A 111 -53.25 -28.02 -34.51
C PRO A 111 -52.97 -27.23 -33.22
N LEU A 112 -53.87 -27.33 -32.22
CA LEU A 112 -53.74 -26.65 -30.92
C LEU A 112 -52.59 -27.21 -30.07
N GLU A 113 -52.28 -28.51 -30.22
CA GLU A 113 -51.12 -29.08 -29.53
C GLU A 113 -49.80 -28.65 -30.16
N PHE A 114 -49.75 -28.48 -31.49
CA PHE A 114 -48.58 -27.99 -32.20
C PHE A 114 -48.27 -26.52 -31.82
N ASP A 115 -49.30 -25.67 -31.71
CA ASP A 115 -49.16 -24.31 -31.27
C ASP A 115 -48.61 -24.21 -29.84
N ARG A 116 -49.01 -25.09 -28.94
CA ARG A 116 -48.45 -25.15 -27.57
C ARG A 116 -46.98 -25.50 -27.56
N PHE A 117 -46.55 -26.43 -28.36
CA PHE A 117 -45.12 -26.83 -28.45
C PHE A 117 -44.29 -25.70 -29.02
N THR A 118 -44.73 -25.07 -30.09
CA THR A 118 -44.03 -23.92 -30.70
C THR A 118 -43.86 -22.79 -29.69
N ARG A 119 -44.91 -22.53 -28.91
CA ARG A 119 -44.90 -21.51 -27.88
C ARG A 119 -43.93 -21.84 -26.73
N VAL A 120 -43.83 -23.10 -26.30
CA VAL A 120 -42.88 -23.55 -25.29
C VAL A 120 -41.44 -23.41 -25.82
N GLN A 121 -41.15 -23.81 -27.06
CA GLN A 121 -39.85 -23.65 -27.68
C GLN A 121 -39.45 -22.17 -27.77
N GLU A 122 -40.37 -21.29 -28.19
CA GLU A 122 -40.13 -19.86 -28.25
C GLU A 122 -39.83 -19.25 -26.88
N LEU A 123 -40.60 -19.63 -25.84
CA LEU A 123 -40.36 -19.20 -24.47
C LEU A 123 -39.02 -19.69 -23.94
N THR A 124 -38.65 -20.94 -24.20
CA THR A 124 -37.37 -21.53 -23.78
C THR A 124 -36.22 -20.80 -24.45
N ARG A 125 -36.34 -20.47 -25.75
CA ARG A 125 -35.34 -19.67 -26.48
C ARG A 125 -35.19 -18.27 -25.90
N MET A 126 -36.27 -17.56 -25.62
CA MET A 126 -36.24 -16.21 -24.99
C MET A 126 -35.62 -16.27 -23.59
N LEU A 127 -35.92 -17.31 -22.80
CA LEU A 127 -35.30 -17.53 -21.51
C LEU A 127 -33.80 -17.80 -21.63
N ALA A 128 -33.37 -18.62 -22.61
CA ALA A 128 -31.96 -18.88 -22.87
C ALA A 128 -31.19 -17.61 -23.25
N GLU A 129 -31.79 -16.75 -24.06
CA GLU A 129 -31.24 -15.43 -24.42
C GLU A 129 -31.10 -14.54 -23.17
N SER A 130 -32.16 -14.43 -22.36
CA SER A 130 -32.14 -13.66 -21.11
C SER A 130 -31.06 -14.17 -20.13
N VAL A 131 -30.88 -15.48 -19.99
CA VAL A 131 -29.82 -16.07 -19.16
C VAL A 131 -28.42 -15.72 -19.70
N ASN A 132 -28.25 -15.68 -21.03
CA ASN A 132 -26.98 -15.27 -21.63
C ASN A 132 -26.69 -13.77 -21.42
N ASP A 133 -27.72 -12.93 -21.47
CA ASP A 133 -27.58 -11.50 -21.17
C ASP A 133 -27.17 -11.26 -19.72
N VAL A 134 -27.83 -11.94 -18.78
CA VAL A 134 -27.45 -11.88 -17.36
C VAL A 134 -26.02 -12.39 -17.13
N ALA A 135 -25.63 -13.47 -17.83
CA ALA A 135 -24.26 -13.98 -17.76
C ALA A 135 -23.22 -12.99 -18.33
N THR A 136 -23.63 -12.17 -19.30
CA THR A 136 -22.76 -11.13 -19.85
C THR A 136 -22.60 -9.96 -18.85
N VAL A 137 -23.69 -9.54 -18.22
CA VAL A 137 -23.66 -8.53 -17.14
C VAL A 137 -22.82 -9.03 -15.97
N GLN A 138 -23.00 -10.29 -15.56
CA GLN A 138 -22.21 -10.89 -14.46
C GLN A 138 -20.71 -10.87 -14.78
N ARG A 139 -20.30 -11.23 -16.01
CA ARG A 139 -18.88 -11.17 -16.42
C ARG A 139 -18.32 -9.74 -16.41
N ASN A 140 -19.13 -8.76 -16.77
CA ASN A 140 -18.73 -7.35 -16.71
C ASN A 140 -18.55 -6.91 -15.25
N LEU A 141 -19.51 -7.21 -14.37
CA LEU A 141 -19.41 -6.93 -12.94
C LEU A 141 -18.19 -7.60 -12.31
N GLN A 142 -17.87 -8.84 -12.71
CA GLN A 142 -16.67 -9.53 -12.21
C GLN A 142 -15.39 -8.77 -12.58
N ARG A 143 -15.31 -8.19 -13.80
CA ARG A 143 -14.16 -7.38 -14.23
C ARG A 143 -14.05 -6.09 -13.42
N GLU A 144 -15.17 -5.42 -13.19
CA GLU A 144 -15.22 -4.19 -12.37
C GLU A 144 -14.81 -4.45 -10.92
N VAL A 145 -15.26 -5.56 -10.33
CA VAL A 145 -14.86 -5.97 -8.97
C VAL A 145 -13.36 -6.26 -8.90
N ASN A 146 -12.81 -6.99 -9.87
CA ASN A 146 -11.37 -7.26 -9.91
C ASN A 146 -10.56 -5.94 -10.06
N GLY A 147 -11.02 -5.02 -10.91
CA GLY A 147 -10.41 -3.68 -11.05
C GLY A 147 -10.43 -2.90 -9.73
N ALA A 148 -11.55 -2.94 -9.01
CA ALA A 148 -11.67 -2.29 -7.71
C ALA A 148 -10.74 -2.93 -6.65
N GLU A 149 -10.54 -4.25 -6.67
CA GLU A 149 -9.55 -4.94 -5.82
C GLU A 149 -8.13 -4.42 -6.10
N ASP A 150 -7.74 -4.29 -7.36
CA ASP A 150 -6.43 -3.78 -7.76
C ASP A 150 -6.23 -2.32 -7.31
N GLU A 151 -7.23 -1.46 -7.47
CA GLU A 151 -7.19 -0.08 -7.00
C GLU A 151 -7.07 0.01 -5.48
N LEU A 152 -7.78 -0.84 -4.73
CA LEU A 152 -7.66 -0.92 -3.27
C LEU A 152 -6.26 -1.35 -2.82
N LEU A 153 -5.58 -2.23 -3.57
CA LEU A 153 -4.19 -2.62 -3.30
C LEU A 153 -3.24 -1.43 -3.48
N ILE A 154 -3.40 -0.66 -4.56
CA ILE A 154 -2.61 0.55 -4.82
C ILE A 154 -2.85 1.58 -3.72
N GLN A 155 -4.12 1.84 -3.37
CA GLN A 155 -4.49 2.76 -2.31
C GLN A 155 -3.91 2.34 -0.95
N ALA A 156 -3.85 1.01 -0.67
CA ALA A 156 -3.22 0.47 0.52
C ALA A 156 -1.75 0.84 0.64
N ARG A 157 -1.03 0.77 -0.47
CA ARG A 157 0.38 1.12 -0.53
C ARG A 157 0.58 2.62 -0.28
N LEU A 158 -0.15 3.45 -1.03
CA LEU A 158 -0.07 4.91 -0.89
C LEU A 158 -0.43 5.40 0.52
N SER A 159 -1.47 4.82 1.13
CA SER A 159 -1.87 5.17 2.51
C SER A 159 -0.78 4.82 3.52
N ARG A 160 -0.10 3.67 3.36
CA ARG A 160 1.01 3.28 4.23
C ARG A 160 2.24 4.17 4.04
N GLU A 161 2.55 4.56 2.81
CA GLU A 161 3.63 5.51 2.51
C GLU A 161 3.33 6.87 3.14
N LEU A 162 2.12 7.40 2.92
CA LEU A 162 1.68 8.66 3.52
C LEU A 162 1.78 8.63 5.06
N GLN A 163 1.33 7.56 5.69
CA GLN A 163 1.43 7.43 7.15
C GLN A 163 2.88 7.42 7.63
N ARG A 164 3.78 6.73 6.93
CA ARG A 164 5.22 6.74 7.27
C ARG A 164 5.81 8.13 7.14
N ASP A 165 5.47 8.84 6.06
CA ASP A 165 5.98 10.18 5.82
C ASP A 165 5.47 11.17 6.87
N LEU A 166 4.19 11.06 7.25
CA LEU A 166 3.61 11.86 8.33
C LEU A 166 4.29 11.56 9.68
N LEU A 167 4.54 10.29 10.00
CA LEU A 167 5.26 9.92 11.21
C LEU A 167 6.70 10.43 11.17
N ARG A 168 7.38 10.34 10.02
CA ARG A 168 8.74 10.84 9.85
C ARG A 168 8.84 12.35 10.02
N THR A 169 7.87 13.12 9.55
CA THR A 169 7.83 14.58 9.77
C THR A 169 7.63 14.96 11.24
N ARG A 170 7.15 14.03 12.07
CA ARG A 170 6.97 14.19 13.52
C ARG A 170 8.19 13.77 14.33
N MET A 171 9.14 13.06 13.72
CA MET A 171 10.36 12.64 14.36
C MET A 171 11.28 13.83 14.64
N VAL A 172 11.91 13.83 15.79
CA VAL A 172 12.92 14.80 16.22
C VAL A 172 14.10 14.04 16.81
N GLU A 173 15.29 14.59 16.65
CA GLU A 173 16.49 14.03 17.27
C GLU A 173 16.40 14.12 18.79
N PHE A 174 16.92 13.11 19.48
CA PHE A 174 17.00 13.11 20.95
C PHE A 174 17.79 14.32 21.48
N ASP A 175 18.77 14.81 20.71
CA ASP A 175 19.55 16.01 21.05
C ASP A 175 18.68 17.25 21.24
N SER A 176 17.47 17.29 20.72
CA SER A 176 16.53 18.40 20.94
C SER A 176 16.19 18.65 22.42
N ILE A 177 16.31 17.64 23.27
CA ILE A 177 16.11 17.75 24.74
C ILE A 177 17.44 17.78 25.53
N ALA A 178 18.58 17.54 24.87
CA ALA A 178 19.88 17.40 25.54
C ALA A 178 20.24 18.62 26.38
N GLU A 179 20.06 19.83 25.84
CA GLU A 179 20.30 21.08 26.58
C GLU A 179 19.51 21.16 27.89
N ARG A 180 18.27 20.70 27.86
CA ARG A 180 17.41 20.66 29.06
C ARG A 180 17.92 19.65 30.08
N LEU A 181 18.39 18.48 29.62
CA LEU A 181 18.98 17.45 30.48
C LEU A 181 20.33 17.95 31.09
N TYR A 182 21.18 18.62 30.30
CA TYR A 182 22.40 19.25 30.80
C TYR A 182 22.10 20.29 31.87
N ALA A 183 21.07 21.11 31.69
CA ALA A 183 20.68 22.12 32.66
C ALA A 183 20.25 21.48 34.00
N VAL A 184 19.47 20.39 33.95
CA VAL A 184 19.02 19.66 35.16
C VAL A 184 20.22 19.07 35.90
N VAL A 185 21.15 18.40 35.21
CA VAL A 185 22.35 17.82 35.83
C VAL A 185 23.25 18.90 36.42
N ARG A 186 23.45 20.01 35.73
CA ARG A 186 24.23 21.14 36.22
C ARG A 186 23.63 21.74 37.50
N GLN A 187 22.29 21.88 37.53
CA GLN A 187 21.60 22.38 38.72
C GLN A 187 21.71 21.41 39.87
N ALA A 188 21.45 20.13 39.65
CA ALA A 188 21.55 19.10 40.67
C ALA A 188 22.97 18.94 41.25
N ALA A 189 24.01 19.06 40.38
CA ALA A 189 25.39 19.06 40.77
C ALA A 189 25.73 20.24 41.69
N LYS A 190 25.24 21.44 41.36
CA LYS A 190 25.42 22.63 42.16
C LYS A 190 24.72 22.51 43.55
N ASP A 191 23.49 22.01 43.57
CA ASP A 191 22.70 21.85 44.78
C ASP A 191 23.32 20.82 45.74
N THR A 192 24.00 19.79 45.22
CA THR A 192 24.66 18.74 46.00
C THR A 192 26.15 18.95 46.24
N GLY A 193 26.77 20.00 45.65
CA GLY A 193 28.21 20.25 45.74
C GLY A 193 29.08 19.20 45.02
N LYS A 194 28.51 18.42 44.11
CA LYS A 194 29.18 17.36 43.40
C LYS A 194 29.66 17.78 42.01
N GLN A 195 30.78 17.22 41.53
CA GLN A 195 31.26 17.44 40.18
C GLN A 195 30.79 16.33 39.26
N VAL A 196 29.91 16.64 38.31
CA VAL A 196 29.28 15.70 37.40
C VAL A 196 29.36 16.20 35.97
N LYS A 197 29.69 15.30 35.04
CA LYS A 197 29.60 15.53 33.61
C LYS A 197 28.58 14.57 33.01
N LEU A 198 27.58 15.11 32.32
CA LEU A 198 26.66 14.33 31.50
C LEU A 198 27.24 14.18 30.08
N GLU A 199 27.23 13.01 29.52
CA GLU A 199 27.55 12.74 28.15
C GLU A 199 26.40 11.95 27.50
N VAL A 200 25.86 12.47 26.37
CA VAL A 200 24.78 11.83 25.63
C VAL A 200 25.38 11.16 24.40
N LEU A 201 25.28 9.84 24.33
CA LEU A 201 25.73 9.05 23.18
C LEU A 201 24.52 8.68 22.32
N GLY A 202 24.63 8.88 20.99
CA GLY A 202 23.53 8.57 20.06
C GLY A 202 22.42 9.61 20.02
N GLY A 203 22.71 10.87 20.34
CA GLY A 203 21.74 11.96 20.36
C GLY A 203 21.04 12.24 19.02
N THR A 204 21.61 11.78 17.90
CA THR A 204 21.04 11.87 16.54
C THR A 204 19.93 10.84 16.26
N ILE A 205 19.61 9.97 17.22
CA ILE A 205 18.51 9.03 17.09
C ILE A 205 17.20 9.80 17.01
N GLU A 206 16.44 9.56 15.94
CA GLU A 206 15.12 10.16 15.71
C GLU A 206 14.06 9.45 16.58
N MET A 207 13.27 10.22 17.30
CA MET A 207 12.16 9.75 18.14
C MET A 207 10.90 10.56 17.90
N ASP A 208 9.73 9.96 18.13
CA ASP A 208 8.46 10.70 18.09
C ASP A 208 8.47 11.82 19.14
N ARG A 209 8.20 13.03 18.67
CA ARG A 209 8.21 14.23 19.52
C ARG A 209 7.28 14.12 20.72
N GLY A 210 6.08 13.57 20.55
CA GLY A 210 5.12 13.43 21.64
C GLY A 210 5.54 12.40 22.68
N ILE A 211 6.28 11.36 22.28
CA ILE A 211 6.89 10.40 23.21
C ILE A 211 8.03 11.10 23.95
N LEU A 212 8.90 11.79 23.24
CA LEU A 212 10.05 12.48 23.81
C LEU A 212 9.63 13.53 24.84
N GLU A 213 8.63 14.35 24.52
CA GLU A 213 8.08 15.36 25.44
C GLU A 213 7.49 14.73 26.71
N ARG A 214 6.82 13.57 26.61
CA ARG A 214 6.26 12.86 27.78
C ARG A 214 7.33 12.16 28.61
N MET A 215 8.41 11.68 27.99
CA MET A 215 9.51 11.00 28.67
C MET A 215 10.50 12.00 29.33
N THR A 216 10.60 13.23 28.82
CA THR A 216 11.54 14.23 29.32
C THR A 216 11.46 14.43 30.85
N PRO A 217 10.28 14.60 31.49
CA PRO A 217 10.20 14.73 32.94
C PRO A 217 10.74 13.53 33.71
N ALA A 218 10.55 12.29 33.14
CA ALA A 218 11.08 11.07 33.76
C ALA A 218 12.62 11.04 33.68
N PHE A 219 13.20 11.41 32.54
CA PHE A 219 14.65 11.54 32.40
C PHE A 219 15.23 12.59 33.36
N GLU A 220 14.59 13.76 33.48
CA GLU A 220 15.01 14.79 34.42
C GLU A 220 15.01 14.29 35.86
N HIS A 221 13.98 13.55 36.26
CA HIS A 221 13.87 12.96 37.59
C HIS A 221 14.95 11.91 37.85
N LEU A 222 15.17 11.00 36.88
CA LEU A 222 16.21 9.99 36.98
C LEU A 222 17.61 10.61 37.09
N LEU A 223 17.93 11.59 36.24
CA LEU A 223 19.22 12.27 36.28
C LEU A 223 19.45 13.01 37.58
N ARG A 224 18.41 13.69 38.11
CA ARG A 224 18.49 14.32 39.45
C ARG A 224 18.75 13.30 40.56
N ASN A 225 18.08 12.14 40.52
CA ASN A 225 18.31 11.07 41.45
C ASN A 225 19.72 10.46 41.32
N CYS A 226 20.21 10.26 40.10
CA CYS A 226 21.58 9.80 39.88
C CYS A 226 22.62 10.75 40.48
N VAL A 227 22.45 12.05 40.30
CA VAL A 227 23.35 13.05 40.86
C VAL A 227 23.23 13.09 42.40
N ALA A 228 22.01 13.08 42.94
CA ALA A 228 21.78 13.18 44.37
C ALA A 228 22.30 11.94 45.14
N HIS A 229 21.99 10.75 44.64
CA HIS A 229 22.19 9.50 45.37
C HIS A 229 23.19 8.53 44.71
N GLY A 230 23.40 8.61 43.41
CA GLY A 230 24.24 7.68 42.64
C GLY A 230 25.72 8.07 42.52
N ILE A 231 26.04 9.34 42.80
CA ILE A 231 27.42 9.84 42.65
C ILE A 231 27.98 10.18 44.02
N GLU A 232 29.20 9.74 44.28
CA GLU A 232 29.92 10.01 45.51
C GLU A 232 30.33 11.49 45.64
N SER A 233 30.45 11.97 46.87
CA SER A 233 31.02 13.32 47.07
C SER A 233 32.51 13.35 46.75
N PRO A 234 33.09 14.52 46.40
CA PRO A 234 34.53 14.65 46.15
C PRO A 234 35.39 14.12 47.32
N GLU A 235 34.92 14.31 48.55
CA GLU A 235 35.59 13.90 49.80
C GLU A 235 35.62 12.35 49.93
N ALA A 236 34.53 11.67 49.57
CA ALA A 236 34.42 10.21 49.64
C ALA A 236 35.25 9.51 48.50
N ARG A 237 35.50 10.24 47.41
CA ARG A 237 36.27 9.69 46.28
C ARG A 237 37.78 9.74 46.47
N THR A 238 38.28 10.60 47.35
CA THR A 238 39.70 10.81 47.61
C THR A 238 40.23 10.06 48.84
N GLY A 239 39.38 9.39 49.58
CA GLY A 239 39.68 8.49 50.67
C GLY A 239 39.66 7.03 50.22
#